data_65052ad562b6849249490c5248920255
#
_entry.id   65052ad562b6849249490c5248920255
#
_cell.length_a   1.000
_cell.length_b   1.000
_cell.length_c   1.000
_cell.angle_alpha   90.00
_cell.angle_beta   90.00
_cell.angle_gamma   90.00
#
_symmetry.space_group_name_H-M   'P 1'
#
loop_
_entity.id
_entity.type
_entity.pdbx_description
1 polymer ?
#
loop_
_entity_poly.entity_id
_entity_poly.type
_entity_poly.pdbx_seq_one_letter_code
_entity_poly.pdbx_strand_id
1 'polypeptide(L)'
;MSLRRALAALAAVLSMALPVGGQAQSMSPEQRQPLNAAERWLVTVDAERYANAWAMAAESFKASVPQKEFRDGIRRIRQDYGRVVLRKSEKIGFVGEAPKPDDPTGAAKEGMQIAILFDTKFAGSKRATEEMSVVLGKDGLWRVAGYYIR
;
A
#
# COMPACT_ATOMS: atom_id res chain seq x y z
N MET A 1 48.90 -50.62 41.79
CA MET A 1 49.78 -50.16 40.74
C MET A 1 48.95 -49.57 39.60
N SER A 2 49.35 -48.44 39.15
CA SER A 2 48.88 -47.67 37.93
C SER A 2 47.48 -47.15 37.96
N LEU A 3 47.43 -45.95 38.47
CA LEU A 3 46.43 -44.92 38.16
C LEU A 3 46.33 -44.69 36.64
N ARG A 4 45.13 -44.80 36.08
CA ARG A 4 44.80 -44.17 34.80
C ARG A 4 43.75 -43.15 35.04
N ARG A 5 44.18 -41.89 35.02
CA ARG A 5 43.34 -40.72 35.00
C ARG A 5 42.71 -40.61 33.62
N ALA A 6 41.38 -40.73 33.55
CA ALA A 6 40.62 -40.39 32.36
C ALA A 6 40.15 -38.93 32.51
N LEU A 7 40.69 -38.05 31.69
CA LEU A 7 40.24 -36.69 31.50
C LEU A 7 39.03 -36.75 30.61
N ALA A 8 37.84 -36.43 31.16
CA ALA A 8 36.64 -36.17 30.40
C ALA A 8 36.69 -34.73 29.88
N ALA A 9 36.86 -34.57 28.59
CA ALA A 9 36.73 -33.29 27.96
C ALA A 9 35.25 -32.97 27.75
N LEU A 10 34.76 -31.96 28.47
CA LEU A 10 33.42 -31.44 28.34
C LEU A 10 33.39 -30.51 27.11
N ALA A 11 32.87 -30.98 25.97
CA ALA A 11 32.63 -30.16 24.81
C ALA A 11 31.32 -29.36 25.03
N ALA A 12 31.46 -28.11 25.40
CA ALA A 12 30.34 -27.16 25.43
C ALA A 12 29.96 -26.79 23.99
N VAL A 13 28.89 -27.39 23.50
CA VAL A 13 28.25 -26.94 22.23
C VAL A 13 27.50 -25.68 22.53
N LEU A 14 28.12 -24.54 22.18
CA LEU A 14 27.48 -23.23 22.23
C LEU A 14 26.54 -23.13 21.03
N SER A 15 25.26 -23.49 21.22
CA SER A 15 24.20 -23.24 20.23
C SER A 15 23.94 -21.76 20.17
N MET A 16 24.53 -21.09 19.19
CA MET A 16 24.12 -19.74 18.78
C MET A 16 22.76 -19.85 18.09
N ALA A 17 21.70 -19.65 18.85
CA ALA A 17 20.39 -19.34 18.30
C ALA A 17 20.47 -17.96 17.67
N LEU A 18 20.57 -17.91 16.33
CA LEU A 18 20.38 -16.67 15.58
C LEU A 18 18.93 -16.23 15.79
N PRO A 19 18.67 -15.01 16.24
CA PRO A 19 17.31 -14.50 16.25
C PRO A 19 16.88 -14.35 14.79
N VAL A 20 15.98 -15.20 14.32
CA VAL A 20 15.18 -14.98 13.12
C VAL A 20 14.18 -13.89 13.48
N GLY A 21 14.69 -12.68 13.63
CA GLY A 21 13.90 -11.47 13.68
C GLY A 21 13.49 -11.13 12.27
N GLY A 22 12.40 -11.73 11.79
CA GLY A 22 11.66 -11.17 10.69
C GLY A 22 11.14 -9.81 11.17
N GLN A 23 11.92 -8.76 10.93
CA GLN A 23 11.44 -7.40 11.10
C GLN A 23 10.35 -7.22 10.05
N ALA A 24 9.09 -7.26 10.48
CA ALA A 24 8.02 -6.66 9.72
C ALA A 24 8.48 -5.21 9.49
N GLN A 25 8.90 -4.92 8.25
CA GLN A 25 9.37 -3.59 7.89
C GLN A 25 8.21 -2.64 8.15
N SER A 26 8.30 -1.88 9.23
CA SER A 26 7.32 -0.88 9.55
C SER A 26 7.33 0.15 8.42
N MET A 27 6.19 0.30 7.78
CA MET A 27 5.98 1.27 6.70
C MET A 27 6.40 2.65 7.17
N SER A 28 7.18 3.36 6.35
CA SER A 28 7.62 4.72 6.68
C SER A 28 6.43 5.69 6.74
N PRO A 29 6.52 6.80 7.48
CA PRO A 29 5.46 7.82 7.50
C PRO A 29 5.10 8.32 6.11
N GLU A 30 6.09 8.45 5.21
CA GLU A 30 5.90 8.89 3.83
C GLU A 30 5.04 7.92 3.02
N GLN A 31 5.18 6.62 3.27
CA GLN A 31 4.35 5.58 2.63
C GLN A 31 2.98 5.43 3.28
N ARG A 32 2.87 5.72 4.57
CA ARG A 32 1.63 5.55 5.34
C ARG A 32 0.55 6.56 4.98
N GLN A 33 0.91 7.83 4.80
CA GLN A 33 -0.06 8.88 4.46
C GLN A 33 -0.74 8.64 3.09
N PRO A 34 0.00 8.37 2.00
CA PRO A 34 -0.63 8.05 0.71
C PRO A 34 -1.46 6.77 0.75
N LEU A 35 -1.02 5.73 1.47
CA LEU A 35 -1.80 4.51 1.67
C LEU A 35 -3.13 4.80 2.37
N ASN A 36 -3.10 5.55 3.46
CA ASN A 36 -4.32 5.95 4.18
C ASN A 36 -5.29 6.75 3.29
N ALA A 37 -4.77 7.60 2.40
CA ALA A 37 -5.60 8.35 1.46
C ALA A 37 -6.29 7.41 0.45
N ALA A 38 -5.54 6.45 -0.10
CA ALA A 38 -6.08 5.43 -1.00
C ALA A 38 -7.13 4.56 -0.31
N GLU A 39 -6.86 4.07 0.89
CA GLU A 39 -7.78 3.22 1.64
C GLU A 39 -9.09 3.94 2.00
N ARG A 40 -9.03 5.19 2.46
CA ARG A 40 -10.24 5.99 2.72
C ARG A 40 -11.09 6.18 1.46
N TRP A 41 -10.43 6.41 0.33
CA TRP A 41 -11.13 6.53 -0.94
C TRP A 41 -11.80 5.22 -1.34
N LEU A 42 -11.09 4.09 -1.22
CA LEU A 42 -11.64 2.75 -1.51
C LEU A 42 -12.83 2.41 -0.62
N VAL A 43 -12.76 2.71 0.68
CA VAL A 43 -13.90 2.55 1.60
C VAL A 43 -15.13 3.34 1.12
N THR A 44 -14.92 4.55 0.59
CA THR A 44 -16.00 5.38 0.05
C THR A 44 -16.60 4.77 -1.22
N VAL A 45 -15.75 4.20 -2.09
CA VAL A 45 -16.19 3.47 -3.29
C VAL A 45 -16.93 2.18 -2.92
N ASP A 46 -16.40 1.42 -1.96
CA ASP A 46 -17.02 0.16 -1.50
C ASP A 46 -18.40 0.39 -0.86
N ALA A 47 -18.62 1.57 -0.29
CA ALA A 47 -19.91 2.01 0.22
C ALA A 47 -20.83 2.61 -0.86
N GLU A 48 -20.46 2.49 -2.15
CA GLU A 48 -21.19 3.02 -3.32
C GLU A 48 -21.41 4.55 -3.30
N ARG A 49 -20.66 5.27 -2.46
CA ARG A 49 -20.70 6.74 -2.37
C ARG A 49 -19.84 7.38 -3.45
N TYR A 50 -20.13 7.08 -4.71
CA TYR A 50 -19.28 7.46 -5.85
C TYR A 50 -19.13 8.97 -6.04
N ALA A 51 -20.17 9.75 -5.78
CA ALA A 51 -20.09 11.21 -5.84
C ALA A 51 -19.09 11.76 -4.81
N ASN A 52 -19.08 11.19 -3.60
CA ASN A 52 -18.14 11.56 -2.56
C ASN A 52 -16.71 11.11 -2.92
N ALA A 53 -16.55 9.90 -3.44
CA ALA A 53 -15.25 9.42 -3.89
C ALA A 53 -14.65 10.33 -4.98
N TRP A 54 -15.47 10.76 -5.94
CA TRP A 54 -15.05 11.73 -6.95
C TRP A 54 -14.65 13.07 -6.33
N ALA A 55 -15.44 13.59 -5.40
CA ALA A 55 -15.15 14.86 -4.72
C ALA A 55 -13.83 14.81 -3.91
N MET A 56 -13.48 13.64 -3.35
CA MET A 56 -12.24 13.41 -2.59
C MET A 56 -11.01 13.24 -3.49
N ALA A 57 -11.18 13.03 -4.79
CA ALA A 57 -10.08 12.82 -5.72
C ALA A 57 -9.29 14.11 -5.98
N ALA A 58 -8.10 13.96 -6.55
CA ALA A 58 -7.25 15.07 -6.94
C ALA A 58 -7.90 15.94 -8.02
N GLU A 59 -7.54 17.21 -8.07
CA GLU A 59 -8.05 18.13 -9.08
C GLU A 59 -7.73 17.67 -10.52
N SER A 60 -6.53 17.10 -10.72
CA SER A 60 -6.12 16.50 -12.00
C SER A 60 -7.05 15.36 -12.43
N PHE A 61 -7.47 14.52 -11.49
CA PHE A 61 -8.44 13.46 -11.75
C PHE A 61 -9.81 14.04 -12.14
N LYS A 62 -10.31 14.99 -11.37
CA LYS A 62 -11.62 15.63 -11.61
C LYS A 62 -11.66 16.39 -12.94
N ALA A 63 -10.54 17.00 -13.31
CA ALA A 63 -10.41 17.68 -14.61
C ALA A 63 -10.44 16.71 -15.79
N SER A 64 -9.93 15.49 -15.62
CA SER A 64 -9.84 14.48 -16.68
C SER A 64 -11.08 13.59 -16.77
N VAL A 65 -11.79 13.38 -15.66
CA VAL A 65 -12.93 12.45 -15.58
C VAL A 65 -14.12 13.17 -14.95
N PRO A 66 -15.13 13.55 -15.74
CA PRO A 66 -16.36 14.14 -15.23
C PRO A 66 -17.05 13.23 -14.20
N GLN A 67 -17.67 13.81 -13.20
CA GLN A 67 -18.30 13.07 -12.09
C GLN A 67 -19.30 12.01 -12.57
N LYS A 68 -20.10 12.33 -13.59
CA LYS A 68 -21.08 11.38 -14.14
C LYS A 68 -20.40 10.17 -14.78
N GLU A 69 -19.35 10.40 -15.57
CA GLU A 69 -18.60 9.33 -16.22
C GLU A 69 -17.90 8.42 -15.21
N PHE A 70 -17.29 9.02 -14.20
CA PHE A 70 -16.71 8.27 -13.09
C PHE A 70 -17.75 7.39 -12.40
N ARG A 71 -18.86 7.98 -11.97
CA ARG A 71 -19.92 7.25 -11.26
C ARG A 71 -20.46 6.08 -12.09
N ASP A 72 -20.75 6.31 -13.37
CA ASP A 72 -21.33 5.31 -14.23
C ASP A 72 -20.30 4.20 -14.59
N GLY A 73 -19.02 4.57 -14.74
CA GLY A 73 -17.93 3.64 -15.00
C GLY A 73 -17.63 2.75 -13.79
N ILE A 74 -17.44 3.35 -12.61
CA ILE A 74 -17.11 2.61 -11.39
C ILE A 74 -18.25 1.68 -10.97
N ARG A 75 -19.51 2.11 -11.14
CA ARG A 75 -20.67 1.26 -10.87
C ARG A 75 -20.66 0.01 -11.71
N ARG A 76 -20.43 0.11 -13.02
CA ARG A 76 -20.33 -1.05 -13.92
C ARG A 76 -19.23 -2.01 -13.49
N ILE A 77 -18.02 -1.49 -13.25
CA ILE A 77 -16.90 -2.32 -12.78
C ILE A 77 -17.27 -3.04 -11.48
N ARG A 78 -17.86 -2.34 -10.51
CA ARG A 78 -18.23 -2.93 -9.23
C ARG A 78 -19.36 -3.95 -9.32
N GLN A 79 -20.28 -3.79 -10.26
CA GLN A 79 -21.32 -4.80 -10.54
C GLN A 79 -20.69 -6.11 -11.05
N ASP A 80 -19.66 -6.03 -11.88
CA ASP A 80 -18.98 -7.20 -12.43
C ASP A 80 -18.15 -7.94 -11.37
N TYR A 81 -17.49 -7.22 -10.46
CA TYR A 81 -16.63 -7.83 -9.42
C TYR A 81 -17.39 -8.18 -8.14
N GLY A 82 -18.42 -7.41 -7.80
CA GLY A 82 -19.19 -7.58 -6.59
C GLY A 82 -18.53 -6.94 -5.35
N ARG A 83 -18.99 -7.36 -4.18
CA ARG A 83 -18.53 -6.81 -2.89
C ARG A 83 -17.11 -7.29 -2.56
N VAL A 84 -16.29 -6.39 -2.03
CA VAL A 84 -14.96 -6.73 -1.51
C VAL A 84 -15.10 -7.63 -0.26
N VAL A 85 -14.33 -8.71 -0.25
CA VAL A 85 -14.23 -9.65 0.89
C VAL A 85 -12.93 -9.43 1.65
N LEU A 86 -11.82 -9.23 0.91
CA LEU A 86 -10.51 -8.98 1.50
C LEU A 86 -9.72 -8.10 0.54
N ARG A 87 -9.00 -7.14 1.08
CA ARG A 87 -8.05 -6.29 0.35
C ARG A 87 -6.75 -6.18 1.14
N LYS A 88 -5.64 -6.34 0.45
CA LYS A 88 -4.29 -6.17 1.02
C LYS A 88 -3.45 -5.30 0.10
N SER A 89 -2.73 -4.33 0.65
CA SER A 89 -1.69 -3.63 -0.09
C SER A 89 -0.52 -4.56 -0.33
N GLU A 90 -0.11 -4.72 -1.59
CA GLU A 90 1.02 -5.59 -1.97
C GLU A 90 2.27 -4.79 -2.26
N LYS A 91 2.13 -3.64 -2.90
CA LYS A 91 3.24 -2.83 -3.36
C LYS A 91 2.92 -1.35 -3.27
N ILE A 92 3.89 -0.59 -2.78
CA ILE A 92 3.85 0.87 -2.71
C ILE A 92 5.16 1.38 -3.28
N GLY A 93 5.11 2.30 -4.23
CA GLY A 93 6.31 2.85 -4.86
C GLY A 93 6.07 4.22 -5.47
N PHE A 94 7.15 4.96 -5.63
CA PHE A 94 7.10 6.26 -6.30
C PHE A 94 6.82 6.09 -7.79
N VAL A 95 6.05 7.01 -8.35
CA VAL A 95 5.88 7.16 -9.80
C VAL A 95 6.87 8.24 -10.24
N GLY A 96 7.86 7.85 -11.04
CA GLY A 96 8.96 8.72 -11.42
C GLY A 96 10.14 8.67 -10.43
N GLU A 97 10.80 9.80 -10.23
CA GLU A 97 11.98 9.88 -9.39
C GLU A 97 11.60 9.92 -7.89
N ALA A 98 12.14 8.98 -7.12
CA ALA A 98 11.99 8.99 -5.67
C ALA A 98 12.76 10.18 -5.05
N PRO A 99 12.34 10.68 -3.86
CA PRO A 99 13.13 11.66 -3.12
C PRO A 99 14.57 11.16 -2.93
N LYS A 100 15.54 12.07 -3.12
CA LYS A 100 16.96 11.72 -2.93
C LYS A 100 17.21 11.48 -1.44
N PRO A 101 18.01 10.44 -1.09
CA PRO A 101 18.34 10.14 0.31
C PRO A 101 19.04 11.27 1.04
N ASP A 102 19.70 12.15 0.29
CA ASP A 102 20.46 13.31 0.77
C ASP A 102 19.69 14.64 0.69
N ASP A 103 18.39 14.60 0.35
CA ASP A 103 17.54 15.78 0.45
C ASP A 103 17.35 16.13 1.94
N PRO A 104 17.94 17.20 2.43
CA PRO A 104 17.91 17.53 3.86
C PRO A 104 16.50 17.82 4.38
N THR A 105 15.55 18.01 3.49
CA THR A 105 14.15 18.21 3.86
C THR A 105 13.40 16.88 4.00
N GLY A 106 13.83 15.80 3.29
CA GLY A 106 13.17 14.48 3.29
C GLY A 106 11.66 14.51 3.02
N ALA A 107 11.15 15.72 2.81
CA ALA A 107 9.72 15.97 2.75
C ALA A 107 9.17 15.65 1.38
N ALA A 108 8.01 15.03 1.38
CA ALA A 108 7.23 14.87 0.15
C ALA A 108 6.91 16.24 -0.45
N LYS A 109 7.15 16.40 -1.76
CA LYS A 109 6.95 17.65 -2.49
C LYS A 109 5.63 17.63 -3.25
N GLU A 110 5.01 18.79 -3.42
CA GLU A 110 3.83 18.96 -4.27
C GLU A 110 4.02 18.26 -5.62
N GLY A 111 2.99 17.58 -6.09
CA GLY A 111 3.01 16.83 -7.34
C GLY A 111 3.70 15.46 -7.26
N MET A 112 4.30 15.10 -6.13
CA MET A 112 4.83 13.75 -5.92
C MET A 112 3.70 12.73 -6.06
N GLN A 113 3.98 11.65 -6.80
CA GLN A 113 3.02 10.58 -7.03
C GLN A 113 3.52 9.26 -6.48
N ILE A 114 2.60 8.49 -5.92
CA ILE A 114 2.84 7.14 -5.42
C ILE A 114 1.83 6.20 -6.06
N ALA A 115 2.32 5.08 -6.59
CA ALA A 115 1.49 3.96 -7.05
C ALA A 115 1.33 2.94 -5.91
N ILE A 116 0.11 2.45 -5.75
CA ILE A 116 -0.23 1.45 -4.75
C ILE A 116 -0.99 0.32 -5.44
N LEU A 117 -0.52 -0.90 -5.26
CA LEU A 117 -1.19 -2.10 -5.73
C LEU A 117 -1.85 -2.82 -4.56
N PHE A 118 -3.10 -3.20 -4.74
CA PHE A 118 -3.85 -4.02 -3.81
C PHE A 118 -4.22 -5.35 -4.46
N ASP A 119 -3.93 -6.46 -3.77
CA ASP A 119 -4.58 -7.75 -4.07
C ASP A 119 -5.95 -7.76 -3.40
N THR A 120 -6.99 -7.88 -4.22
CA THR A 120 -8.36 -7.79 -3.74
C THR A 120 -9.15 -9.03 -4.12
N LYS A 121 -9.77 -9.65 -3.12
CA LYS A 121 -10.72 -10.73 -3.27
C LYS A 121 -12.13 -10.17 -3.17
N PHE A 122 -12.93 -10.45 -4.18
CA PHE A 122 -14.34 -10.09 -4.25
C PHE A 122 -15.25 -11.29 -3.96
N ALA A 123 -16.52 -11.03 -3.75
CA ALA A 123 -17.53 -12.06 -3.62
C ALA A 123 -17.55 -12.98 -4.86
N GLY A 124 -17.94 -14.25 -4.68
CA GLY A 124 -17.90 -15.23 -5.76
C GLY A 124 -16.48 -15.70 -6.13
N SER A 125 -15.50 -15.53 -5.25
CA SER A 125 -14.09 -15.94 -5.42
C SER A 125 -13.34 -15.25 -6.55
N LYS A 126 -13.85 -14.15 -7.08
CA LYS A 126 -13.13 -13.31 -8.04
C LYS A 126 -11.95 -12.59 -7.34
N ARG A 127 -10.80 -12.56 -8.01
CA ARG A 127 -9.62 -11.79 -7.57
C ARG A 127 -9.21 -10.81 -8.66
N ALA A 128 -8.71 -9.67 -8.24
CA ALA A 128 -8.15 -8.67 -9.13
C ALA A 128 -7.08 -7.85 -8.42
N THR A 129 -6.22 -7.24 -9.20
CA THR A 129 -5.32 -6.20 -8.72
C THR A 129 -6.01 -4.85 -8.89
N GLU A 130 -6.19 -4.13 -7.79
CA GLU A 130 -6.59 -2.73 -7.83
C GLU A 130 -5.31 -1.88 -7.83
N GLU A 131 -5.11 -1.09 -8.86
CA GLU A 131 -3.99 -0.17 -8.98
C GLU A 131 -4.46 1.26 -8.78
N MET A 132 -3.81 1.94 -7.85
CA MET A 132 -4.12 3.33 -7.52
C MET A 132 -2.89 4.19 -7.67
N SER A 133 -3.08 5.40 -8.17
CA SER A 133 -2.11 6.48 -8.02
C SER A 133 -2.66 7.54 -7.08
N VAL A 134 -1.81 8.03 -6.19
CA VAL A 134 -2.12 9.15 -5.30
C VAL A 134 -1.09 10.25 -5.51
N VAL A 135 -1.52 11.49 -5.41
CA VAL A 135 -0.68 12.68 -5.62
C VAL A 135 -0.76 13.60 -4.41
N LEU A 136 0.35 14.21 -4.07
CA LEU A 136 0.44 15.24 -3.03
C LEU A 136 0.01 16.59 -3.59
N GLY A 137 -1.04 17.17 -3.01
CA GLY A 137 -1.52 18.50 -3.37
C GLY A 137 -0.72 19.63 -2.72
N LYS A 138 -0.97 20.86 -3.18
CA LYS A 138 -0.38 22.11 -2.63
C LYS A 138 -0.67 22.30 -1.15
N ASP A 139 -1.79 21.78 -0.69
CA ASP A 139 -2.24 21.83 0.70
C ASP A 139 -1.62 20.74 1.58
N GLY A 140 -0.67 19.97 1.05
CA GLY A 140 -0.02 18.87 1.76
C GLY A 140 -0.87 17.62 1.94
N LEU A 141 -2.01 17.51 1.25
CA LEU A 141 -2.90 16.36 1.35
C LEU A 141 -2.73 15.41 0.16
N TRP A 142 -2.64 14.13 0.46
CA TRP A 142 -2.63 13.07 -0.55
C TRP A 142 -4.05 12.80 -1.04
N ARG A 143 -4.22 12.73 -2.37
CA ARG A 143 -5.49 12.43 -3.03
C ARG A 143 -5.32 11.46 -4.17
N VAL A 144 -6.36 10.66 -4.41
CA VAL A 144 -6.37 9.71 -5.54
C VAL A 144 -6.37 10.48 -6.85
N ALA A 145 -5.42 10.15 -7.72
CA ALA A 145 -5.25 10.70 -9.05
C ALA A 145 -5.54 9.68 -10.17
N GLY A 146 -5.65 8.40 -9.83
CA GLY A 146 -6.01 7.33 -10.76
C GLY A 146 -6.44 6.07 -10.04
N TYR A 147 -7.31 5.29 -10.66
CA TYR A 147 -7.77 3.99 -10.18
C TYR A 147 -8.06 3.06 -11.36
N TYR A 148 -7.50 1.87 -11.31
CA TYR A 148 -7.69 0.81 -12.28
C TYR A 148 -7.89 -0.52 -11.57
N ILE A 149 -8.66 -1.42 -12.18
CA ILE A 149 -8.87 -2.77 -11.72
C ILE A 149 -8.61 -3.74 -12.89
N ARG A 150 -7.83 -4.78 -12.64
CA ARG A 150 -7.40 -5.76 -13.64
C ARG A 150 -7.10 -7.14 -13.04
#